data_67c1ede76c89587584264eb99fe0de62
#
_entry.id   67c1ede76c89587584264eb99fe0de62
#
_cell.length_a   1.000
_cell.length_b   1.000
_cell.length_c   1.000
_cell.angle_alpha   90.00
_cell.angle_beta   90.00
_cell.angle_gamma   90.00
#
_symmetry.space_group_name_H-M   'P 1'
#
loop_
_entity.id
_entity.type
_entity.pdbx_description
1 polymer ?
#
loop_
_entity_poly.entity_id
_entity_poly.type
_entity_poly.pdbx_seq_one_letter_code
_entity_poly.pdbx_strand_id
1 'polypeptide(L)'
;LRNFVKLVTPFIPAFISVCGGLLLVTGLILYFPLDNKSQLLTTVQIIVVISILLVVVILGFILTKTSQLQFTGDSTTLEIQKLTQQVHYFRDIADILVRSKVWAPGLKEYIDEEFTNLNYFLVKEFYKGRSKLALEYIEEKDRYGETEILYLETKAILLNDPSKGRVDNYMNPKEYDSRMLKKWAEHKVGTGWNHYFGFKYNQFKEELDVSRIYERHQEKIINYAVQIDTIRYQDVGFSEELISKLGMHLSDEVIPQLLALTLQAVKRVPKIMNIAFTLVVLLIIFGVFQPIAIILFNLEEVFSFISISVVLSVLMFLMLSIYPFITSQINK
;
A
#
# COMPACT_ATOMS: atom_id res chain seq x y z
N LEU A 1 -10.39 -18.95 21.15
CA LEU A 1 -11.39 -19.74 20.39
C LEU A 1 -11.87 -18.96 19.16
N ARG A 2 -12.33 -17.70 19.29
CA ARG A 2 -12.88 -16.89 18.18
C ARG A 2 -11.86 -16.64 17.04
N ASN A 3 -10.57 -16.46 17.35
CA ASN A 3 -9.50 -16.29 16.38
C ASN A 3 -9.14 -17.61 15.67
N PHE A 4 -9.21 -18.74 16.38
CA PHE A 4 -8.96 -20.06 15.83
C PHE A 4 -10.07 -20.48 14.85
N VAL A 5 -11.33 -20.23 15.19
CA VAL A 5 -12.48 -20.48 14.31
C VAL A 5 -12.36 -19.66 13.01
N LYS A 6 -12.02 -18.36 13.08
CA LYS A 6 -11.80 -17.52 11.88
C LYS A 6 -10.66 -18.01 10.99
N LEU A 7 -9.66 -18.69 11.58
CA LEU A 7 -8.52 -19.23 10.83
C LEU A 7 -8.89 -20.54 10.11
N VAL A 8 -9.73 -21.37 10.71
CA VAL A 8 -10.08 -22.72 10.21
C VAL A 8 -11.26 -22.70 9.23
N THR A 9 -12.22 -21.78 9.42
CA THR A 9 -13.44 -21.69 8.59
C THR A 9 -13.19 -21.72 7.08
N PRO A 10 -12.18 -21.00 6.50
CA PRO A 10 -11.95 -21.03 5.06
C PRO A 10 -11.38 -22.35 4.53
N PHE A 11 -10.84 -23.23 5.40
CA PHE A 11 -10.28 -24.52 5.00
C PHE A 11 -11.32 -25.67 5.04
N ILE A 12 -12.45 -25.47 5.72
CA ILE A 12 -13.50 -26.48 5.84
C ILE A 12 -14.02 -26.95 4.48
N PRO A 13 -14.39 -26.06 3.52
CA PRO A 13 -14.84 -26.50 2.21
C PRO A 13 -13.80 -27.34 1.45
N ALA A 14 -12.53 -26.96 1.54
CA ALA A 14 -11.44 -27.70 0.89
C ALA A 14 -11.25 -29.08 1.51
N PHE A 15 -11.27 -29.19 2.84
CA PHE A 15 -11.14 -30.46 3.55
C PHE A 15 -12.29 -31.41 3.22
N ILE A 16 -13.54 -30.93 3.29
CA ILE A 16 -14.73 -31.74 3.00
C ILE A 16 -14.71 -32.22 1.53
N SER A 17 -14.35 -31.36 0.58
CA SER A 17 -14.32 -31.72 -0.84
C SER A 17 -13.24 -32.75 -1.16
N VAL A 18 -12.05 -32.65 -0.56
CA VAL A 18 -10.97 -33.64 -0.71
C VAL A 18 -11.36 -34.97 -0.09
N CYS A 19 -11.89 -34.97 1.11
CA CYS A 19 -12.37 -36.19 1.77
C CYS A 19 -13.50 -36.86 0.96
N GLY A 20 -14.45 -36.08 0.45
CA GLY A 20 -15.53 -36.55 -0.41
C GLY A 20 -15.00 -37.20 -1.72
N GLY A 21 -14.00 -36.57 -2.36
CA GLY A 21 -13.33 -37.11 -3.53
C GLY A 21 -12.62 -38.42 -3.26
N LEU A 22 -11.88 -38.53 -2.16
CA LEU A 22 -11.20 -39.79 -1.79
C LEU A 22 -12.20 -40.93 -1.51
N LEU A 23 -13.31 -40.62 -0.82
CA LEU A 23 -14.38 -41.59 -0.60
C LEU A 23 -15.04 -42.05 -1.89
N LEU A 24 -15.21 -41.13 -2.87
CA LEU A 24 -15.73 -41.47 -4.18
C LEU A 24 -14.78 -42.39 -4.96
N VAL A 25 -13.48 -42.10 -5.01
CA VAL A 25 -12.48 -42.98 -5.67
C VAL A 25 -12.51 -44.39 -5.07
N THR A 26 -12.42 -44.45 -3.73
CA THR A 26 -12.42 -45.77 -3.04
C THR A 26 -13.72 -46.54 -3.23
N GLY A 27 -14.86 -45.85 -3.19
CA GLY A 27 -16.16 -46.46 -3.48
C GLY A 27 -16.28 -46.98 -4.90
N LEU A 28 -15.81 -46.22 -5.91
CA LEU A 28 -15.81 -46.65 -7.31
C LEU A 28 -14.90 -47.85 -7.54
N ILE A 29 -13.71 -47.86 -6.95
CA ILE A 29 -12.78 -49.02 -7.06
C ILE A 29 -13.36 -50.28 -6.43
N LEU A 30 -14.07 -50.17 -5.29
CA LEU A 30 -14.57 -51.32 -4.56
C LEU A 30 -15.89 -51.86 -5.10
N TYR A 31 -16.77 -51.02 -5.61
CA TYR A 31 -18.16 -51.38 -5.89
C TYR A 31 -18.57 -51.25 -7.36
N PHE A 32 -17.72 -50.71 -8.27
CA PHE A 32 -18.09 -50.55 -9.66
C PHE A 32 -17.95 -51.87 -10.42
N PRO A 33 -19.03 -52.39 -11.04
CA PRO A 33 -18.97 -53.67 -11.80
C PRO A 33 -18.18 -53.45 -13.09
N LEU A 34 -17.16 -54.30 -13.28
CA LEU A 34 -16.23 -54.25 -14.43
C LEU A 34 -16.90 -54.50 -15.81
N ASP A 35 -18.11 -55.04 -15.83
CA ASP A 35 -18.85 -55.28 -17.06
C ASP A 35 -19.48 -54.03 -17.71
N ASN A 36 -19.45 -52.90 -17.04
CA ASN A 36 -20.13 -51.66 -17.47
C ASN A 36 -19.20 -50.65 -18.15
N LYS A 37 -18.20 -51.06 -18.91
CA LYS A 37 -17.25 -50.17 -19.61
C LYS A 37 -17.92 -49.09 -20.47
N SER A 38 -19.02 -49.41 -21.17
CA SER A 38 -19.73 -48.44 -22.02
C SER A 38 -20.36 -47.28 -21.20
N GLN A 39 -20.90 -47.59 -20.03
CA GLN A 39 -21.44 -46.57 -19.12
C GLN A 39 -20.33 -45.68 -18.53
N LEU A 40 -19.19 -46.28 -18.20
CA LEU A 40 -18.03 -45.52 -17.69
C LEU A 40 -17.52 -44.55 -18.76
N LEU A 41 -17.40 -45.00 -20.02
CA LEU A 41 -16.95 -44.12 -21.11
C LEU A 41 -17.89 -42.94 -21.36
N THR A 42 -19.20 -43.19 -21.33
CA THR A 42 -20.22 -42.15 -21.44
C THR A 42 -20.12 -41.16 -20.30
N THR A 43 -19.90 -41.62 -19.06
CA THR A 43 -19.71 -40.76 -17.89
C THR A 43 -18.46 -39.89 -18.04
N VAL A 44 -17.35 -40.45 -18.51
CA VAL A 44 -16.11 -39.69 -18.78
C VAL A 44 -16.33 -38.62 -19.83
N GLN A 45 -17.09 -38.88 -20.90
CA GLN A 45 -17.43 -37.86 -21.90
C GLN A 45 -18.26 -36.70 -21.31
N ILE A 46 -19.24 -37.02 -20.47
CA ILE A 46 -20.05 -36.00 -19.78
C ILE A 46 -19.16 -35.14 -18.88
N ILE A 47 -18.22 -35.76 -18.18
CA ILE A 47 -17.27 -35.04 -17.30
C ILE A 47 -16.40 -34.04 -18.07
N VAL A 48 -15.97 -34.38 -19.29
CA VAL A 48 -15.24 -33.43 -20.15
C VAL A 48 -16.09 -32.18 -20.42
N VAL A 49 -17.35 -32.36 -20.80
CA VAL A 49 -18.25 -31.24 -21.09
C VAL A 49 -18.48 -30.37 -19.85
N ILE A 50 -18.75 -30.99 -18.71
CA ILE A 50 -18.93 -30.26 -17.43
C ILE A 50 -17.65 -29.50 -17.07
N SER A 51 -16.48 -30.11 -17.21
CA SER A 51 -15.20 -29.51 -16.89
C SER A 51 -14.91 -28.31 -17.76
N ILE A 52 -15.17 -28.35 -19.05
CA ILE A 52 -15.01 -27.24 -19.98
C ILE A 52 -15.93 -26.09 -19.58
N LEU A 53 -17.20 -26.35 -19.27
CA LEU A 53 -18.14 -25.33 -18.82
C LEU A 53 -17.67 -24.65 -17.52
N LEU A 54 -17.20 -25.42 -16.55
CA LEU A 54 -16.66 -24.90 -15.29
C LEU A 54 -15.42 -24.03 -15.51
N VAL A 55 -14.51 -24.47 -16.37
CA VAL A 55 -13.31 -23.71 -16.73
C VAL A 55 -13.70 -22.35 -17.30
N VAL A 56 -14.67 -22.30 -18.22
CA VAL A 56 -15.16 -21.04 -18.82
C VAL A 56 -15.74 -20.13 -17.75
N VAL A 57 -16.57 -20.65 -16.83
CA VAL A 57 -17.17 -19.86 -15.74
C VAL A 57 -16.09 -19.30 -14.79
N ILE A 58 -15.11 -20.14 -14.39
CA ILE A 58 -14.05 -19.69 -13.47
C ILE A 58 -13.13 -18.68 -14.18
N LEU A 59 -12.80 -18.87 -15.44
CA LEU A 59 -12.04 -17.90 -16.23
C LEU A 59 -12.78 -16.56 -16.35
N GLY A 60 -14.09 -16.59 -16.61
CA GLY A 60 -14.93 -15.39 -16.61
C GLY A 60 -14.88 -14.64 -15.27
N PHE A 61 -14.93 -15.38 -14.15
CA PHE A 61 -14.76 -14.80 -12.82
C PHE A 61 -13.36 -14.18 -12.63
N ILE A 62 -12.29 -14.87 -13.03
CA ILE A 62 -10.91 -14.36 -12.95
C ILE A 62 -10.78 -13.08 -13.77
N LEU A 63 -11.25 -13.05 -15.01
CA LEU A 63 -11.19 -11.89 -15.90
C LEU A 63 -11.95 -10.69 -15.31
N THR A 64 -13.17 -10.91 -14.81
CA THR A 64 -13.97 -9.86 -14.17
C THR A 64 -13.28 -9.29 -12.93
N LYS A 65 -12.71 -10.15 -12.08
CA LYS A 65 -11.97 -9.71 -10.89
C LYS A 65 -10.67 -8.99 -11.25
N THR A 66 -9.96 -9.45 -12.26
CA THR A 66 -8.74 -8.77 -12.75
C THR A 66 -9.07 -7.38 -13.27
N SER A 67 -10.13 -7.25 -14.09
CA SER A 67 -10.58 -5.94 -14.60
C SER A 67 -10.98 -4.99 -13.46
N GLN A 68 -11.72 -5.47 -12.44
CA GLN A 68 -12.06 -4.65 -11.27
C GLN A 68 -10.84 -4.20 -10.49
N LEU A 69 -9.85 -5.08 -10.30
CA LEU A 69 -8.59 -4.75 -9.61
C LEU A 69 -7.78 -3.73 -10.41
N GLN A 70 -7.73 -3.86 -11.73
CA GLN A 70 -7.04 -2.93 -12.62
C GLN A 70 -7.71 -1.55 -12.58
N PHE A 71 -9.03 -1.47 -12.71
CA PHE A 71 -9.77 -0.20 -12.63
C PHE A 71 -9.60 0.51 -11.27
N THR A 72 -9.65 -0.24 -10.17
CA THR A 72 -9.39 0.31 -8.83
C THR A 72 -7.92 0.72 -8.68
N GLY A 73 -6.99 -0.02 -9.28
CA GLY A 73 -5.56 0.31 -9.31
C GLY A 73 -5.30 1.61 -10.05
N ASP A 74 -5.92 1.82 -11.21
CA ASP A 74 -5.75 3.02 -12.02
C ASP A 74 -6.25 4.28 -11.30
N SER A 75 -7.43 4.21 -10.66
CA SER A 75 -7.95 5.34 -9.86
C SER A 75 -7.04 5.65 -8.65
N THR A 76 -6.56 4.63 -7.95
CA THR A 76 -5.63 4.80 -6.82
C THR A 76 -4.29 5.38 -7.29
N THR A 77 -3.80 4.97 -8.45
CA THR A 77 -2.56 5.49 -9.03
C THR A 77 -2.68 6.98 -9.38
N LEU A 78 -3.79 7.41 -9.96
CA LEU A 78 -4.04 8.82 -10.24
C LEU A 78 -4.10 9.66 -8.95
N GLU A 79 -4.72 9.16 -7.91
CA GLU A 79 -4.78 9.83 -6.62
C GLU A 79 -3.40 9.92 -5.95
N ILE A 80 -2.60 8.84 -6.00
CA ILE A 80 -1.20 8.85 -5.56
C ILE A 80 -0.39 9.89 -6.33
N GLN A 81 -0.53 9.97 -7.66
CA GLN A 81 0.15 10.96 -8.47
C GLN A 81 -0.22 12.40 -8.09
N LYS A 82 -1.52 12.66 -7.86
CA LYS A 82 -2.00 13.97 -7.39
C LYS A 82 -1.39 14.36 -6.05
N LEU A 83 -1.43 13.46 -5.05
CA LEU A 83 -0.85 13.71 -3.73
C LEU A 83 0.68 13.84 -3.79
N THR A 84 1.35 13.04 -4.63
CA THR A 84 2.78 13.15 -4.89
C THR A 84 3.13 14.53 -5.41
N GLN A 85 2.34 15.05 -6.36
CA GLN A 85 2.54 16.41 -6.89
C GLN A 85 2.30 17.48 -5.82
N GLN A 86 1.33 17.32 -4.94
CA GLN A 86 1.15 18.23 -3.80
C GLN A 86 2.37 18.22 -2.88
N VAL A 87 2.92 17.03 -2.55
CA VAL A 87 4.15 16.94 -1.76
C VAL A 87 5.33 17.62 -2.47
N HIS A 88 5.42 17.56 -3.80
CA HIS A 88 6.45 18.30 -4.55
C HIS A 88 6.34 19.82 -4.29
N TYR A 89 5.14 20.37 -4.35
CA TYR A 89 4.95 21.81 -4.04
C TYR A 89 5.29 22.15 -2.58
N PHE A 90 4.94 21.29 -1.62
CA PHE A 90 5.37 21.49 -0.24
C PHE A 90 6.90 21.46 -0.09
N ARG A 91 7.57 20.59 -0.83
CA ARG A 91 9.04 20.55 -0.85
C ARG A 91 9.64 21.80 -1.48
N ASP A 92 9.05 22.31 -2.56
CA ASP A 92 9.50 23.56 -3.18
C ASP A 92 9.34 24.74 -2.23
N ILE A 93 8.25 24.78 -1.45
CA ILE A 93 8.06 25.77 -0.37
C ILE A 93 9.12 25.58 0.72
N ALA A 94 9.37 24.35 1.17
CA ALA A 94 10.38 24.04 2.16
C ALA A 94 11.79 24.46 1.70
N ASP A 95 12.13 24.22 0.43
CA ASP A 95 13.41 24.65 -0.16
C ASP A 95 13.56 26.19 -0.13
N ILE A 96 12.50 26.92 -0.49
CA ILE A 96 12.48 28.38 -0.38
C ILE A 96 12.69 28.82 1.08
N LEU A 97 11.99 28.21 2.03
CA LEU A 97 12.11 28.56 3.45
C LEU A 97 13.52 28.27 3.98
N VAL A 98 14.09 27.09 3.70
CA VAL A 98 15.43 26.70 4.12
C VAL A 98 16.49 27.70 3.61
N ARG A 99 16.37 28.15 2.35
CA ARG A 99 17.31 29.08 1.73
C ARG A 99 17.06 30.55 2.09
N SER A 100 15.87 30.89 2.61
CA SER A 100 15.48 32.26 2.90
C SER A 100 16.25 32.83 4.09
N LYS A 101 16.08 34.14 4.31
CA LYS A 101 16.61 34.87 5.45
C LYS A 101 15.64 34.90 6.65
N VAL A 102 14.66 34.01 6.69
CA VAL A 102 13.68 33.94 7.77
C VAL A 102 14.33 33.53 9.11
N TRP A 103 15.42 32.78 9.05
CA TRP A 103 16.14 32.23 10.19
C TRP A 103 17.06 33.28 10.86
N ALA A 104 17.28 33.11 12.16
CA ALA A 104 18.29 33.88 12.86
C ALA A 104 19.66 33.79 12.18
N PRO A 105 20.42 34.90 12.13
CA PRO A 105 21.77 34.90 11.56
C PRO A 105 22.68 33.86 12.25
N GLY A 106 23.36 33.03 11.46
CA GLY A 106 24.29 32.00 11.97
C GLY A 106 23.64 30.64 12.27
N LEU A 107 22.29 30.53 12.32
CA LEU A 107 21.61 29.28 12.61
C LEU A 107 21.89 28.21 11.53
N LYS A 108 21.83 28.61 10.25
CA LYS A 108 22.04 27.69 9.13
C LYS A 108 23.47 27.18 9.10
N GLU A 109 24.42 28.07 9.24
CA GLU A 109 25.84 27.77 9.30
C GLU A 109 26.14 26.83 10.47
N TYR A 110 25.60 27.10 11.65
CA TYR A 110 25.74 26.23 12.82
C TYR A 110 25.23 24.81 12.56
N ILE A 111 24.00 24.64 12.04
CA ILE A 111 23.45 23.31 11.78
C ILE A 111 24.13 22.63 10.58
N ASP A 112 24.40 23.36 9.51
CA ASP A 112 24.86 22.78 8.26
C ASP A 112 26.38 22.49 8.26
N GLU A 113 27.17 23.19 9.06
CA GLU A 113 28.62 23.02 9.17
C GLU A 113 29.03 22.19 10.39
N GLU A 114 28.54 22.51 11.57
CA GLU A 114 28.92 21.79 12.80
C GLU A 114 28.20 20.45 12.93
N PHE A 115 26.93 20.34 12.49
CA PHE A 115 26.11 19.13 12.58
C PHE A 115 25.69 18.59 11.20
N THR A 116 26.60 18.52 10.26
CA THR A 116 26.35 18.19 8.84
C THR A 116 25.46 16.95 8.61
N ASN A 117 25.59 15.92 9.45
CA ASN A 117 24.83 14.68 9.33
C ASN A 117 23.62 14.59 10.27
N LEU A 118 23.36 15.64 11.03
CA LEU A 118 22.20 15.68 11.92
C LEU A 118 20.92 15.84 11.09
N ASN A 119 19.90 15.05 11.40
CA ASN A 119 18.58 15.21 10.84
C ASN A 119 17.49 15.24 11.92
N TYR A 120 16.34 15.74 11.55
CA TYR A 120 15.18 15.85 12.42
C TYR A 120 14.81 14.53 13.12
N PHE A 121 14.87 13.42 12.41
CA PHE A 121 14.49 12.11 12.94
C PHE A 121 15.47 11.62 14.01
N LEU A 122 16.76 11.87 13.84
CA LEU A 122 17.76 11.56 14.86
C LEU A 122 17.52 12.32 16.16
N VAL A 123 17.14 13.59 16.07
CA VAL A 123 16.80 14.40 17.25
C VAL A 123 15.51 13.91 17.89
N LYS A 124 14.46 13.70 17.13
CA LYS A 124 13.15 13.21 17.66
C LYS A 124 13.22 11.77 18.19
N GLU A 125 14.09 10.95 17.66
CA GLU A 125 14.27 9.55 18.09
C GLU A 125 15.48 9.41 19.05
N PHE A 126 15.99 10.48 19.59
CA PHE A 126 17.16 10.48 20.47
C PHE A 126 17.07 9.40 21.57
N TYR A 127 15.92 9.28 22.23
CA TYR A 127 15.70 8.27 23.27
C TYR A 127 15.65 6.83 22.73
N LYS A 128 15.33 6.63 21.45
CA LYS A 128 15.29 5.33 20.78
C LYS A 128 16.62 5.01 20.08
N GLY A 129 17.26 6.02 19.52
CA GLY A 129 18.24 5.86 18.47
C GLY A 129 19.68 5.83 18.93
N ARG A 130 20.02 6.28 20.10
CA ARG A 130 21.41 6.30 20.60
C ARG A 130 22.40 7.02 19.67
N SER A 131 21.94 8.03 18.94
CA SER A 131 22.80 8.82 18.06
C SER A 131 23.71 9.70 18.92
N LYS A 132 25.05 9.52 18.80
CA LYS A 132 26.03 10.34 19.45
C LYS A 132 25.92 11.80 19.00
N LEU A 133 25.71 12.04 17.71
CA LEU A 133 25.54 13.35 17.12
C LEU A 133 24.31 14.08 17.65
N ALA A 134 23.19 13.37 17.86
CA ALA A 134 22.00 13.94 18.44
C ALA A 134 22.20 14.30 19.92
N LEU A 135 22.99 13.52 20.65
CA LEU A 135 23.35 13.82 22.04
C LEU A 135 24.18 15.11 22.12
N GLU A 136 25.25 15.20 21.33
CA GLU A 136 26.11 16.39 21.25
C GLU A 136 25.30 17.65 20.91
N TYR A 137 24.38 17.55 19.94
CA TYR A 137 23.48 18.64 19.60
C TYR A 137 22.55 19.03 20.77
N ILE A 138 21.95 18.06 21.46
CA ILE A 138 21.01 18.33 22.57
C ILE A 138 21.75 18.98 23.77
N GLU A 139 22.99 18.66 23.99
CA GLU A 139 23.83 19.28 25.03
C GLU A 139 24.17 20.75 24.70
N GLU A 140 24.24 21.11 23.41
CA GLU A 140 24.62 22.44 22.93
C GLU A 140 23.42 23.30 22.43
N LYS A 141 22.19 22.80 22.47
CA LYS A 141 21.02 23.33 21.73
C LYS A 141 20.55 24.77 22.11
N ASP A 142 21.10 25.39 23.12
CA ASP A 142 20.58 26.70 23.65
C ASP A 142 21.08 27.92 22.90
N ARG A 143 21.76 27.78 21.75
CA ARG A 143 22.30 28.91 20.98
C ARG A 143 21.25 29.72 20.23
N TYR A 144 20.23 29.06 19.64
CA TYR A 144 19.19 29.68 18.80
C TYR A 144 17.77 29.35 19.28
N GLY A 145 17.63 28.90 20.51
CA GLY A 145 16.36 28.45 21.06
C GLY A 145 15.81 27.21 20.35
N GLU A 146 14.48 27.10 20.33
CA GLU A 146 13.83 25.92 19.71
C GLU A 146 13.73 26.00 18.16
N THR A 147 14.14 27.14 17.54
CA THR A 147 13.99 27.32 16.06
C THR A 147 14.91 26.45 15.25
N GLU A 148 15.99 25.93 15.84
CA GLU A 148 16.86 24.92 15.26
C GLU A 148 16.10 23.63 14.88
N ILE A 149 15.18 23.20 15.76
CA ILE A 149 14.35 22.01 15.52
C ILE A 149 13.40 22.25 14.34
N LEU A 150 12.84 23.47 14.22
CA LEU A 150 12.01 23.85 13.08
C LEU A 150 12.81 23.85 11.77
N TYR A 151 14.06 24.33 11.80
CA TYR A 151 14.95 24.28 10.65
C TYR A 151 15.24 22.84 10.21
N LEU A 152 15.58 21.97 11.16
CA LEU A 152 15.77 20.54 10.90
C LEU A 152 14.50 19.85 10.37
N GLU A 153 13.32 20.20 10.91
CA GLU A 153 12.04 19.68 10.41
C GLU A 153 11.78 20.11 8.97
N THR A 154 12.01 21.39 8.66
CA THR A 154 11.85 21.93 7.31
C THR A 154 12.82 21.23 6.33
N LYS A 155 14.07 21.00 6.72
CA LYS A 155 15.04 20.20 5.96
C LYS A 155 14.56 18.75 5.77
N ALA A 156 13.91 18.15 6.78
CA ALA A 156 13.42 16.77 6.68
C ALA A 156 12.38 16.56 5.58
N ILE A 157 11.64 17.59 5.20
CA ILE A 157 10.71 17.56 4.04
C ILE A 157 11.49 17.39 2.73
N LEU A 158 12.73 17.91 2.66
CA LEU A 158 13.58 17.84 1.47
C LEU A 158 14.35 16.51 1.32
N LEU A 159 14.43 15.71 2.37
CA LEU A 159 15.15 14.43 2.33
C LEU A 159 14.39 13.40 1.47
N ASN A 160 15.16 12.61 0.71
CA ASN A 160 14.64 11.43 -0.01
C ASN A 160 14.91 10.13 0.77
N ASP A 161 15.81 10.16 1.75
CA ASP A 161 16.16 9.03 2.61
C ASP A 161 16.19 9.49 4.07
N PRO A 162 15.40 8.87 4.97
CA PRO A 162 15.33 9.28 6.36
C PRO A 162 16.61 9.00 7.16
N SER A 163 17.55 8.23 6.62
CA SER A 163 18.86 7.96 7.25
C SER A 163 19.90 9.04 6.98
N LYS A 164 19.69 9.89 5.96
CA LYS A 164 20.60 10.97 5.60
C LYS A 164 20.30 12.24 6.38
N GLY A 165 21.35 12.99 6.75
CA GLY A 165 21.22 14.33 7.36
C GLY A 165 21.33 15.47 6.35
N ARG A 166 22.01 15.22 5.21
CA ARG A 166 22.30 16.21 4.20
C ARG A 166 21.38 16.09 2.99
N VAL A 167 20.96 17.22 2.48
CA VAL A 167 20.22 17.32 1.20
C VAL A 167 21.25 17.52 0.09
N ASP A 168 21.79 16.43 -0.45
CA ASP A 168 22.89 16.48 -1.43
C ASP A 168 22.42 17.00 -2.79
N ASN A 169 21.28 16.54 -3.27
CA ASN A 169 20.64 17.02 -4.49
C ASN A 169 19.13 17.10 -4.27
N TYR A 170 18.57 18.30 -4.28
CA TYR A 170 17.14 18.48 -4.25
C TYR A 170 16.54 18.04 -5.59
N MET A 171 15.95 16.88 -5.62
CA MET A 171 15.18 16.37 -6.74
C MET A 171 13.88 15.77 -6.25
N ASN A 172 12.79 16.13 -6.89
CA ASN A 172 11.50 15.52 -6.62
C ASN A 172 11.46 14.10 -7.19
N PRO A 173 11.29 13.05 -6.36
CA PRO A 173 11.20 11.68 -6.82
C PRO A 173 9.87 11.45 -7.55
N LYS A 174 9.84 10.51 -8.50
CA LYS A 174 8.57 10.11 -9.15
C LYS A 174 7.61 9.46 -8.14
N GLU A 175 8.14 8.74 -7.18
CA GLU A 175 7.39 8.05 -6.12
C GLU A 175 8.18 8.18 -4.81
N TYR A 176 7.48 8.35 -3.70
CA TYR A 176 8.08 8.40 -2.38
C TYR A 176 8.21 7.00 -1.78
N ASP A 177 9.38 6.69 -1.20
CA ASP A 177 9.58 5.45 -0.45
C ASP A 177 8.63 5.42 0.76
N SER A 178 7.93 4.30 0.93
CA SER A 178 7.01 4.09 2.05
C SER A 178 7.67 4.25 3.43
N ARG A 179 8.98 3.98 3.55
CA ARG A 179 9.75 4.22 4.78
C ARG A 179 9.85 5.70 5.09
N MET A 180 10.05 6.55 4.06
CA MET A 180 10.11 8.00 4.21
C MET A 180 8.74 8.56 4.62
N LEU A 181 7.69 8.17 3.90
CA LEU A 181 6.31 8.56 4.23
C LEU A 181 5.92 8.15 5.65
N LYS A 182 6.33 6.95 6.07
CA LYS A 182 6.09 6.46 7.42
C LYS A 182 6.79 7.31 8.47
N LYS A 183 8.05 7.70 8.24
CA LYS A 183 8.80 8.58 9.14
C LYS A 183 8.16 9.98 9.23
N TRP A 184 7.75 10.54 8.09
CA TRP A 184 7.04 11.82 8.08
C TRP A 184 5.72 11.75 8.86
N ALA A 185 4.93 10.69 8.67
CA ALA A 185 3.65 10.50 9.37
C ALA A 185 3.85 10.25 10.88
N GLU A 186 4.81 9.39 11.28
CA GLU A 186 5.10 9.08 12.69
C GLU A 186 5.53 10.32 13.48
N HIS A 187 6.31 11.21 12.87
CA HIS A 187 6.80 12.43 13.49
C HIS A 187 5.97 13.66 13.15
N LYS A 188 4.86 13.51 12.44
CA LYS A 188 3.95 14.58 12.02
C LYS A 188 4.72 15.76 11.42
N VAL A 189 5.58 15.50 10.45
CA VAL A 189 6.39 16.52 9.77
C VAL A 189 5.47 17.56 9.13
N GLY A 190 5.76 18.84 9.36
CA GLY A 190 4.89 19.98 9.03
C GLY A 190 4.21 20.59 10.27
N THR A 191 4.06 19.85 11.37
CA THR A 191 3.45 20.39 12.59
C THR A 191 4.28 21.53 13.21
N GLY A 192 5.61 21.50 13.03
CA GLY A 192 6.47 22.60 13.45
C GLY A 192 6.12 23.92 12.75
N TRP A 193 5.79 23.90 11.46
CA TRP A 193 5.33 25.10 10.77
C TRP A 193 4.08 25.68 11.44
N ASN A 194 3.10 24.84 11.79
CA ASN A 194 1.92 25.30 12.50
C ASN A 194 2.26 25.84 13.90
N HIS A 195 3.14 25.17 14.63
CA HIS A 195 3.50 25.56 15.99
C HIS A 195 4.24 26.90 16.02
N TYR A 196 5.30 27.05 15.22
CA TYR A 196 6.18 28.23 15.27
C TYR A 196 5.65 29.40 14.47
N PHE A 197 5.09 29.22 13.28
CA PHE A 197 4.52 30.32 12.50
C PHE A 197 3.07 30.65 12.89
N GLY A 198 2.34 29.74 13.55
CA GLY A 198 0.99 29.99 14.06
C GLY A 198 0.97 30.39 15.52
N PHE A 199 1.08 29.39 16.40
CA PHE A 199 0.83 29.59 17.81
C PHE A 199 1.89 30.40 18.53
N LYS A 200 3.17 30.26 18.21
CA LYS A 200 4.29 30.88 18.93
C LYS A 200 5.02 31.94 18.13
N TYR A 201 4.54 32.40 16.99
CA TYR A 201 5.25 33.31 16.12
C TYR A 201 5.70 34.60 16.84
N ASN A 202 4.83 35.22 17.63
CA ASN A 202 5.16 36.42 18.38
C ASN A 202 6.26 36.23 19.44
N GLN A 203 6.42 34.99 19.94
CA GLN A 203 7.48 34.67 20.92
C GLN A 203 8.84 34.51 20.23
N PHE A 204 8.86 34.02 18.99
CA PHE A 204 10.10 33.73 18.23
C PHE A 204 10.31 34.73 17.08
N LYS A 205 9.71 35.90 17.12
CA LYS A 205 9.77 36.89 16.04
C LYS A 205 11.17 37.45 15.79
N GLU A 206 12.05 37.42 16.78
CA GLU A 206 13.45 37.85 16.66
C GLU A 206 14.27 36.78 15.91
N GLU A 207 13.97 35.49 16.14
CA GLU A 207 14.64 34.33 15.53
C GLU A 207 14.00 33.91 14.22
N LEU A 208 12.69 34.18 14.01
CA LEU A 208 11.91 33.80 12.82
C LEU A 208 11.22 35.04 12.26
N ASP A 209 11.82 35.71 11.30
CA ASP A 209 11.24 36.90 10.68
C ASP A 209 10.75 36.63 9.24
N VAL A 210 9.45 36.40 9.10
CA VAL A 210 8.79 36.11 7.82
C VAL A 210 8.92 37.30 6.86
N SER A 211 9.05 38.52 7.36
CA SER A 211 9.20 39.72 6.51
C SER A 211 10.53 39.78 5.77
N ARG A 212 11.54 39.00 6.19
CA ARG A 212 12.84 38.88 5.51
C ARG A 212 12.82 37.95 4.30
N ILE A 213 11.70 37.32 4.02
CA ILE A 213 11.54 36.53 2.79
C ILE A 213 11.32 37.51 1.62
N TYR A 214 12.16 37.43 0.60
CA TYR A 214 12.05 38.30 -0.57
C TYR A 214 10.67 38.18 -1.24
N GLU A 215 10.09 39.29 -1.70
CA GLU A 215 8.77 39.40 -2.34
C GLU A 215 8.56 38.36 -3.43
N ARG A 216 9.53 38.17 -4.33
CA ARG A 216 9.52 37.15 -5.39
C ARG A 216 9.38 35.72 -4.86
N HIS A 217 9.85 35.45 -3.64
CA HIS A 217 9.74 34.14 -2.98
C HIS A 217 8.40 33.99 -2.28
N GLN A 218 7.86 35.07 -1.75
CA GLN A 218 6.51 35.12 -1.18
C GLN A 218 5.47 34.78 -2.27
N GLU A 219 5.57 35.40 -3.46
CA GLU A 219 4.72 35.12 -4.61
C GLU A 219 4.81 33.66 -5.07
N LYS A 220 6.04 33.08 -5.09
CA LYS A 220 6.21 31.66 -5.41
C LYS A 220 5.54 30.74 -4.38
N ILE A 221 5.65 31.06 -3.08
CA ILE A 221 5.00 30.29 -2.02
C ILE A 221 3.48 30.34 -2.19
N ILE A 222 2.89 31.51 -2.47
CA ILE A 222 1.46 31.66 -2.74
C ILE A 222 1.07 30.80 -3.97
N ASN A 223 1.83 30.89 -5.06
CA ASN A 223 1.54 30.12 -6.27
C ASN A 223 1.57 28.60 -6.01
N TYR A 224 2.55 28.10 -5.26
CA TYR A 224 2.60 26.70 -4.88
C TYR A 224 1.45 26.31 -3.94
N ALA A 225 1.08 27.17 -3.00
CA ALA A 225 -0.07 26.94 -2.14
C ALA A 225 -1.37 26.81 -2.93
N VAL A 226 -1.61 27.67 -3.91
CA VAL A 226 -2.77 27.59 -4.82
C VAL A 226 -2.74 26.29 -5.64
N GLN A 227 -1.56 25.83 -6.08
CA GLN A 227 -1.44 24.55 -6.82
C GLN A 227 -1.65 23.33 -5.92
N ILE A 228 -1.37 23.42 -4.63
CA ILE A 228 -1.68 22.37 -3.64
C ILE A 228 -3.20 22.25 -3.47
N ASP A 229 -3.88 23.36 -3.20
CA ASP A 229 -5.33 23.41 -3.05
C ASP A 229 -5.86 24.79 -3.44
N THR A 230 -6.39 24.89 -4.66
CA THR A 230 -6.92 26.14 -5.22
C THR A 230 -8.06 26.69 -4.35
N ILE A 231 -8.97 25.84 -3.89
CA ILE A 231 -10.15 26.28 -3.12
C ILE A 231 -9.73 26.88 -1.77
N ARG A 232 -8.74 26.28 -1.13
CA ARG A 232 -8.28 26.68 0.22
C ARG A 232 -7.38 27.92 0.20
N TYR A 233 -6.60 28.13 -0.87
CA TYR A 233 -5.52 29.12 -0.88
C TYR A 233 -5.63 30.22 -1.95
N GLN A 234 -6.67 30.25 -2.81
CA GLN A 234 -6.78 31.18 -3.94
C GLN A 234 -6.74 32.65 -3.51
N ASP A 235 -7.38 32.99 -2.39
CA ASP A 235 -7.52 34.39 -1.92
C ASP A 235 -6.65 34.71 -0.69
N VAL A 236 -5.64 33.86 -0.41
CA VAL A 236 -4.79 34.02 0.77
C VAL A 236 -3.49 34.72 0.38
N GLY A 237 -3.22 35.88 1.01
CA GLY A 237 -1.94 36.57 0.89
C GLY A 237 -0.82 35.88 1.66
N PHE A 238 0.43 36.27 1.39
CA PHE A 238 1.58 35.78 2.12
C PHE A 238 1.58 36.25 3.57
N SER A 239 1.65 35.30 4.49
CA SER A 239 1.72 35.57 5.94
C SER A 239 2.27 34.35 6.68
N GLU A 240 2.65 34.53 7.95
CA GLU A 240 2.96 33.45 8.87
C GLU A 240 1.79 32.48 9.01
N GLU A 241 0.56 32.96 8.98
CA GLU A 241 -0.65 32.15 9.06
C GLU A 241 -0.78 31.22 7.85
N LEU A 242 -0.41 31.67 6.64
CA LEU A 242 -0.37 30.83 5.45
C LEU A 242 0.60 29.66 5.65
N ILE A 243 1.83 29.92 6.13
CA ILE A 243 2.83 28.88 6.37
C ILE A 243 2.32 27.88 7.44
N SER A 244 1.70 28.39 8.48
CA SER A 244 1.06 27.59 9.54
C SER A 244 0.00 26.65 8.99
N LYS A 245 -0.93 27.17 8.16
CA LYS A 245 -1.99 26.36 7.52
C LYS A 245 -1.43 25.32 6.56
N LEU A 246 -0.39 25.67 5.81
CA LEU A 246 0.31 24.72 4.94
C LEU A 246 0.94 23.58 5.74
N GLY A 247 1.57 23.87 6.88
CA GLY A 247 2.13 22.84 7.75
C GLY A 247 1.08 21.86 8.27
N MET A 248 -0.07 22.32 8.71
CA MET A 248 -1.20 21.47 9.12
C MET A 248 -1.71 20.61 7.94
N HIS A 249 -1.91 21.22 6.79
CA HIS A 249 -2.38 20.51 5.60
C HIS A 249 -1.42 19.37 5.19
N LEU A 250 -0.12 19.63 5.23
CA LEU A 250 0.91 18.63 4.97
C LEU A 250 0.85 17.47 5.97
N SER A 251 0.84 17.79 7.29
CA SER A 251 0.97 16.80 8.37
C SER A 251 -0.28 15.96 8.58
N ASP A 252 -1.46 16.57 8.48
CA ASP A 252 -2.70 15.95 8.90
C ASP A 252 -3.52 15.36 7.73
N GLU A 253 -3.30 15.85 6.50
CA GLU A 253 -4.06 15.43 5.34
C GLU A 253 -3.17 14.73 4.30
N VAL A 254 -2.19 15.43 3.71
CA VAL A 254 -1.47 14.96 2.52
C VAL A 254 -0.58 13.75 2.81
N ILE A 255 0.28 13.82 3.84
CA ILE A 255 1.21 12.73 4.19
C ILE A 255 0.43 11.46 4.61
N PRO A 256 -0.56 11.52 5.52
CA PRO A 256 -1.31 10.33 5.92
C PRO A 256 -2.08 9.68 4.78
N GLN A 257 -2.72 10.49 3.90
CA GLN A 257 -3.44 9.97 2.74
C GLN A 257 -2.50 9.31 1.75
N LEU A 258 -1.37 9.95 1.40
CA LEU A 258 -0.38 9.39 0.49
C LEU A 258 0.20 8.07 1.04
N LEU A 259 0.53 8.01 2.33
CA LEU A 259 1.00 6.79 2.98
C LEU A 259 -0.06 5.67 2.93
N ALA A 260 -1.32 5.98 3.24
CA ALA A 260 -2.41 5.01 3.23
C ALA A 260 -2.62 4.42 1.82
N LEU A 261 -2.65 5.27 0.79
CA LEU A 261 -2.81 4.85 -0.61
C LEU A 261 -1.60 4.05 -1.10
N THR A 262 -0.38 4.48 -0.79
CA THR A 262 0.85 3.75 -1.15
C THR A 262 0.86 2.35 -0.53
N LEU A 263 0.47 2.21 0.75
CA LEU A 263 0.36 0.91 1.41
C LEU A 263 -0.78 0.05 0.83
N GLN A 264 -1.84 0.67 0.32
CA GLN A 264 -2.92 -0.03 -0.38
C GLN A 264 -2.51 -0.51 -1.77
N ALA A 265 -1.74 0.29 -2.52
CA ALA A 265 -1.27 -0.04 -3.86
C ALA A 265 -0.35 -1.29 -3.88
N VAL A 266 0.38 -1.55 -2.80
CA VAL A 266 1.24 -2.75 -2.63
C VAL A 266 0.42 -4.03 -2.42
N LYS A 267 -0.92 -4.00 -2.50
CA LYS A 267 -1.74 -5.20 -2.26
C LYS A 267 -1.41 -6.32 -3.25
N ARG A 268 -0.97 -7.45 -2.67
CA ARG A 268 -0.74 -8.72 -3.36
C ARG A 268 -2.01 -9.22 -4.03
N VAL A 269 -1.83 -9.98 -5.12
CA VAL A 269 -2.92 -10.72 -5.79
C VAL A 269 -3.83 -11.37 -4.73
N PRO A 270 -5.14 -11.13 -4.77
CA PRO A 270 -6.06 -11.72 -3.79
C PRO A 270 -5.93 -13.24 -3.75
N LYS A 271 -5.88 -13.83 -2.56
CA LYS A 271 -5.77 -15.29 -2.39
C LYS A 271 -6.82 -16.06 -3.18
N ILE A 272 -8.00 -15.48 -3.35
CA ILE A 272 -9.09 -16.08 -4.12
C ILE A 272 -8.73 -16.27 -5.61
N MET A 273 -7.93 -15.38 -6.20
CA MET A 273 -7.49 -15.55 -7.59
C MET A 273 -6.50 -16.72 -7.73
N ASN A 274 -5.60 -16.90 -6.77
CA ASN A 274 -4.69 -18.05 -6.78
C ASN A 274 -5.46 -19.35 -6.63
N ILE A 275 -6.49 -19.40 -5.79
CA ILE A 275 -7.37 -20.57 -5.63
C ILE A 275 -8.12 -20.83 -6.94
N ALA A 276 -8.74 -19.80 -7.52
CA ALA A 276 -9.48 -19.94 -8.79
C ALA A 276 -8.56 -20.45 -9.92
N PHE A 277 -7.35 -19.94 -10.03
CA PHE A 277 -6.36 -20.41 -11.00
C PHE A 277 -5.98 -21.89 -10.77
N THR A 278 -5.74 -22.26 -9.51
CA THR A 278 -5.45 -23.68 -9.17
C THR A 278 -6.60 -24.60 -9.56
N LEU A 279 -7.86 -24.17 -9.33
CA LEU A 279 -9.03 -24.96 -9.75
C LEU A 279 -9.13 -25.11 -11.26
N VAL A 280 -8.83 -24.05 -12.03
CA VAL A 280 -8.77 -24.14 -13.50
C VAL A 280 -7.73 -25.16 -13.95
N VAL A 281 -6.53 -25.11 -13.37
CA VAL A 281 -5.45 -26.06 -13.71
C VAL A 281 -5.87 -27.50 -13.40
N LEU A 282 -6.47 -27.75 -12.23
CA LEU A 282 -6.97 -29.06 -11.85
C LEU A 282 -8.07 -29.58 -12.84
N LEU A 283 -9.02 -28.71 -13.18
CA LEU A 283 -10.07 -29.06 -14.13
C LEU A 283 -9.53 -29.37 -15.55
N ILE A 284 -8.53 -28.59 -16.00
CA ILE A 284 -7.91 -28.85 -17.31
C ILE A 284 -7.17 -30.16 -17.30
N ILE A 285 -6.37 -30.46 -16.28
CA ILE A 285 -5.58 -31.70 -16.21
C ILE A 285 -6.51 -32.90 -16.04
N PHE A 286 -7.33 -32.94 -15.00
CA PHE A 286 -8.13 -34.12 -14.64
C PHE A 286 -9.51 -34.14 -15.28
N GLY A 287 -10.05 -33.02 -15.70
CA GLY A 287 -11.37 -32.94 -16.32
C GLY A 287 -11.35 -32.91 -17.85
N VAL A 288 -10.20 -32.59 -18.48
CA VAL A 288 -10.09 -32.51 -19.93
C VAL A 288 -8.98 -33.40 -20.46
N PHE A 289 -7.71 -33.14 -20.11
CA PHE A 289 -6.60 -33.89 -20.69
C PHE A 289 -6.61 -35.37 -20.32
N GLN A 290 -6.78 -35.72 -19.06
CA GLN A 290 -6.82 -37.12 -18.61
C GLN A 290 -7.99 -37.89 -19.21
N PRO A 291 -9.26 -37.44 -19.25
CA PRO A 291 -10.34 -38.07 -19.95
C PRO A 291 -10.08 -38.30 -21.45
N ILE A 292 -9.53 -37.32 -22.15
CA ILE A 292 -9.17 -37.46 -23.56
C ILE A 292 -8.10 -38.54 -23.73
N ALA A 293 -7.09 -38.58 -22.88
CA ALA A 293 -6.06 -39.62 -22.91
C ALA A 293 -6.64 -41.01 -22.64
N ILE A 294 -7.60 -41.12 -21.71
CA ILE A 294 -8.30 -42.40 -21.44
C ILE A 294 -9.02 -42.89 -22.68
N ILE A 295 -9.72 -42.02 -23.40
CA ILE A 295 -10.47 -42.38 -24.62
C ILE A 295 -9.51 -42.75 -25.76
N LEU A 296 -8.42 -42.01 -25.96
CA LEU A 296 -7.48 -42.23 -27.07
C LEU A 296 -6.59 -43.44 -26.87
N PHE A 297 -6.10 -43.67 -25.64
CA PHE A 297 -5.12 -44.70 -25.34
C PHE A 297 -5.72 -45.92 -24.65
N ASN A 298 -7.05 -45.94 -24.44
CA ASN A 298 -7.79 -47.04 -23.77
C ASN A 298 -7.14 -47.41 -22.41
N LEU A 299 -6.86 -46.38 -21.59
CA LEU A 299 -6.20 -46.56 -20.29
C LEU A 299 -7.07 -47.34 -19.30
N GLU A 300 -6.44 -47.83 -18.22
CA GLU A 300 -7.12 -48.54 -17.15
C GLU A 300 -8.26 -47.74 -16.51
N GLU A 301 -9.29 -48.41 -16.05
CA GLU A 301 -10.52 -47.81 -15.47
C GLU A 301 -10.27 -46.96 -14.25
N VAL A 302 -9.19 -47.23 -13.50
CA VAL A 302 -8.76 -46.49 -12.35
C VAL A 302 -8.53 -45.00 -12.68
N PHE A 303 -7.97 -44.68 -13.86
CA PHE A 303 -7.78 -43.31 -14.30
C PHE A 303 -9.11 -42.58 -14.52
N SER A 304 -10.14 -43.29 -14.99
CA SER A 304 -11.50 -42.75 -15.11
C SER A 304 -12.10 -42.41 -13.74
N PHE A 305 -11.93 -43.27 -12.75
CA PHE A 305 -12.41 -43.00 -11.39
C PHE A 305 -11.74 -41.81 -10.77
N ILE A 306 -10.42 -41.61 -10.98
CA ILE A 306 -9.68 -40.44 -10.51
C ILE A 306 -10.23 -39.16 -11.16
N SER A 307 -10.39 -39.13 -12.48
CA SER A 307 -10.96 -38.02 -13.23
C SER A 307 -12.33 -37.61 -12.68
N ILE A 308 -13.26 -38.56 -12.57
CA ILE A 308 -14.61 -38.34 -12.07
C ILE A 308 -14.55 -37.74 -10.66
N SER A 309 -13.76 -38.31 -9.77
CA SER A 309 -13.69 -37.91 -8.38
C SER A 309 -13.07 -36.52 -8.18
N VAL A 310 -12.04 -36.18 -8.95
CA VAL A 310 -11.42 -34.86 -8.90
C VAL A 310 -12.40 -33.77 -9.36
N VAL A 311 -13.10 -34.01 -10.48
CA VAL A 311 -14.06 -33.01 -10.99
C VAL A 311 -15.23 -32.83 -10.04
N LEU A 312 -15.76 -33.91 -9.45
CA LEU A 312 -16.83 -33.83 -8.44
C LEU A 312 -16.35 -33.14 -7.15
N SER A 313 -15.09 -33.37 -6.73
CA SER A 313 -14.48 -32.67 -5.61
C SER A 313 -14.40 -31.17 -5.86
N VAL A 314 -13.99 -30.75 -7.07
CA VAL A 314 -13.94 -29.32 -7.43
C VAL A 314 -15.35 -28.72 -7.43
N LEU A 315 -16.35 -29.41 -7.96
CA LEU A 315 -17.75 -28.99 -7.90
C LEU A 315 -18.24 -28.81 -6.45
N MET A 316 -17.97 -29.80 -5.61
CA MET A 316 -18.32 -29.77 -4.20
C MET A 316 -17.64 -28.60 -3.47
N PHE A 317 -16.36 -28.37 -3.76
CA PHE A 317 -15.62 -27.23 -3.22
C PHE A 317 -16.26 -25.90 -3.64
N LEU A 318 -16.59 -25.73 -4.92
CA LEU A 318 -17.23 -24.51 -5.42
C LEU A 318 -18.57 -24.27 -4.72
N MET A 319 -19.43 -25.29 -4.61
CA MET A 319 -20.72 -25.19 -3.93
C MET A 319 -20.57 -24.78 -2.46
N LEU A 320 -19.68 -25.44 -1.73
CA LEU A 320 -19.44 -25.15 -0.31
C LEU A 320 -18.79 -23.79 -0.09
N SER A 321 -18.04 -23.28 -1.07
CA SER A 321 -17.34 -21.97 -0.97
C SER A 321 -18.24 -20.78 -1.30
N ILE A 322 -19.40 -20.97 -1.94
CA ILE A 322 -20.34 -19.89 -2.28
C ILE A 322 -20.82 -19.17 -1.04
N TYR A 323 -21.25 -19.89 -0.01
CA TYR A 323 -21.80 -19.30 1.19
C TYR A 323 -20.79 -18.43 1.99
N PRO A 324 -19.58 -18.91 2.34
CA PRO A 324 -18.55 -18.08 2.97
C PRO A 324 -18.14 -16.88 2.11
N PHE A 325 -18.15 -17.03 0.78
CA PHE A 325 -17.84 -15.94 -0.14
C PHE A 325 -18.89 -14.82 -0.07
N ILE A 326 -20.18 -15.16 -0.18
CA ILE A 326 -21.29 -14.20 -0.09
C ILE A 326 -21.27 -13.47 1.25
N THR A 327 -21.16 -14.21 2.36
CA THR A 327 -21.15 -13.61 3.71
C THR A 327 -19.94 -12.69 3.93
N SER A 328 -18.80 -12.98 3.33
CA SER A 328 -17.60 -12.12 3.41
C SER A 328 -17.73 -10.82 2.61
N GLN A 329 -18.61 -10.77 1.61
CA GLN A 329 -18.88 -9.56 0.82
C GLN A 329 -19.92 -8.66 1.47
N ILE A 330 -20.92 -9.24 2.17
CA ILE A 330 -21.97 -8.49 2.85
C ILE A 330 -21.45 -7.81 4.12
N ASN A 331 -20.46 -8.40 4.79
CA ASN A 331 -19.87 -7.89 6.05
C ASN A 331 -18.66 -6.95 5.84
N LYS A 332 -18.43 -6.50 4.63
CA LYS A 332 -17.49 -5.42 4.29
C LYS A 332 -18.22 -4.12 4.05
#